data_d302b734b556bba15773a5938b6d148f
#
_entry.id   d302b734b556bba15773a5938b6d148f
#
_cell.length_a   1.000
_cell.length_b   1.000
_cell.length_c   1.000
_cell.angle_alpha   90.00
_cell.angle_beta   90.00
_cell.angle_gamma   90.00
#
_symmetry.space_group_name_H-M   'P 1'
#
loop_
_entity.id
_entity.type
_entity.pdbx_description
1 polymer ?
#
loop_
_entity_poly.entity_id
_entity_poly.type
_entity_poly.pdbx_seq_one_letter_code
_entity_poly.pdbx_strand_id
1 'polypeptide(L)'
;MFPESFQIYFSEHQNLLYLSTLVLDLGLTVLMFRFFGKEGLLACIVLSILLANLQGPKLTVIFSMQTSLGVIFYSSIFFATDLMSEKFGKKEADRAVMMGFSISVIILLMLSISLLFLPSIQGNQTFSTEVHQAFVTILDFTPRFIIGSLFSYLI
;
A
#
# COMPACT_ATOMS: atom_id res chain seq x y z
N MET A 1 -16.76 10.64 5.34
CA MET A 1 -15.92 9.46 5.33
C MET A 1 -16.48 8.47 6.35
N PHE A 2 -15.82 7.98 7.35
CA PHE A 2 -16.48 7.11 8.36
C PHE A 2 -17.17 7.95 9.44
N PRO A 3 -18.31 7.49 10.05
CA PRO A 3 -18.97 8.16 11.18
C PRO A 3 -18.00 8.35 12.36
N GLU A 4 -18.17 9.44 13.13
CA GLU A 4 -17.29 9.72 14.28
C GLU A 4 -17.30 8.61 15.34
N SER A 5 -18.47 8.01 15.59
CA SER A 5 -18.60 6.87 16.49
C SER A 5 -17.73 5.67 16.10
N PHE A 6 -17.57 5.45 14.80
CA PHE A 6 -16.74 4.38 14.26
C PHE A 6 -15.24 4.69 14.45
N GLN A 7 -14.86 5.95 14.24
CA GLN A 7 -13.48 6.39 14.46
C GLN A 7 -13.08 6.29 15.93
N ILE A 8 -13.96 6.71 16.84
CA ILE A 8 -13.74 6.61 18.30
C ILE A 8 -13.58 5.15 18.72
N TYR A 9 -14.50 4.28 18.31
CA TYR A 9 -14.44 2.85 18.65
C TYR A 9 -13.12 2.21 18.21
N PHE A 10 -12.68 2.44 16.98
CA PHE A 10 -11.45 1.86 16.47
C PHE A 10 -10.18 2.56 16.96
N SER A 11 -10.26 3.80 17.46
CA SER A 11 -9.13 4.43 18.13
C SER A 11 -8.72 3.71 19.41
N GLU A 12 -9.70 3.14 20.11
CA GLU A 12 -9.49 2.33 21.32
C GLU A 12 -9.16 0.85 21.02
N HIS A 13 -9.55 0.36 19.84
CA HIS A 13 -9.43 -1.06 19.46
C HIS A 13 -8.49 -1.27 18.25
N GLN A 14 -7.31 -0.66 18.26
CA GLN A 14 -6.34 -0.70 17.16
C GLN A 14 -5.91 -2.14 16.79
N ASN A 15 -5.74 -3.02 17.79
CA ASN A 15 -5.38 -4.42 17.56
C ASN A 15 -6.47 -5.18 16.80
N LEU A 16 -7.74 -4.93 17.15
CA LEU A 16 -8.88 -5.52 16.44
C LEU A 16 -8.96 -5.00 14.99
N LEU A 17 -8.77 -3.70 14.81
CA LEU A 17 -8.74 -3.09 13.48
C LEU A 17 -7.62 -3.69 12.62
N TYR A 18 -6.43 -3.87 13.18
CA TYR A 18 -5.31 -4.49 12.49
C TYR A 18 -5.63 -5.91 12.03
N LEU A 19 -6.12 -6.76 12.93
CA LEU A 19 -6.47 -8.14 12.62
C LEU A 19 -7.61 -8.23 11.59
N SER A 20 -8.64 -7.39 11.72
CA SER A 20 -9.74 -7.37 10.76
C SER A 20 -9.30 -6.90 9.38
N THR A 21 -8.41 -5.91 9.30
CA THR A 21 -7.84 -5.42 8.04
C THR A 21 -6.97 -6.50 7.39
N LEU A 22 -6.15 -7.21 8.18
CA LEU A 22 -5.33 -8.32 7.68
C LEU A 22 -6.20 -9.44 7.09
N VAL A 23 -7.24 -9.88 7.82
CA VAL A 23 -8.16 -10.93 7.35
C VAL A 23 -8.90 -10.47 6.09
N LEU A 24 -9.33 -9.22 6.04
CA LEU A 24 -9.98 -8.64 4.87
C LEU A 24 -9.06 -8.65 3.65
N ASP A 25 -7.82 -8.21 3.81
CA ASP A 25 -6.84 -8.11 2.74
C ASP A 25 -6.47 -9.49 2.16
N LEU A 26 -6.22 -10.48 3.03
CA LEU A 26 -6.00 -11.88 2.62
C LEU A 26 -7.26 -12.47 1.96
N GLY A 27 -8.45 -12.20 2.49
CA GLY A 27 -9.72 -12.63 1.91
C GLY A 27 -9.97 -12.05 0.52
N LEU A 28 -9.68 -10.76 0.33
CA LEU A 28 -9.74 -10.11 -0.99
C LEU A 28 -8.74 -10.72 -1.98
N THR A 29 -7.56 -11.08 -1.54
CA THR A 29 -6.57 -11.77 -2.38
C THR A 29 -7.08 -13.13 -2.86
N VAL A 30 -7.70 -13.93 -1.96
CA VAL A 30 -8.34 -15.20 -2.34
C VAL A 30 -9.50 -14.98 -3.30
N LEU A 31 -10.31 -13.96 -3.06
CA LEU A 31 -11.45 -13.61 -3.92
C LEU A 31 -10.97 -13.22 -5.33
N MET A 32 -9.95 -12.37 -5.43
CA MET A 32 -9.35 -11.97 -6.69
C MET A 32 -8.77 -13.17 -7.45
N PHE A 33 -8.10 -14.07 -6.74
CA PHE A 33 -7.64 -15.32 -7.34
C PHE A 33 -8.80 -16.18 -7.85
N ARG A 34 -9.89 -16.27 -7.10
CA ARG A 34 -11.07 -17.07 -7.47
C ARG A 34 -11.77 -16.55 -8.72
N PHE A 35 -11.85 -15.22 -8.88
CA PHE A 35 -12.56 -14.60 -10.02
C PHE A 35 -11.66 -14.40 -11.25
N PHE A 36 -10.39 -14.06 -11.05
CA PHE A 36 -9.50 -13.64 -12.13
C PHE A 36 -8.25 -14.53 -12.28
N GLY A 37 -8.10 -15.58 -11.46
CA GLY A 37 -6.98 -16.49 -11.53
C GLY A 37 -5.62 -15.80 -11.40
N LYS A 38 -4.71 -16.09 -12.32
CA LYS A 38 -3.36 -15.53 -12.35
C LYS A 38 -3.34 -13.99 -12.38
N GLU A 39 -4.19 -13.39 -13.19
CA GLU A 39 -4.26 -11.93 -13.34
C GLU A 39 -4.76 -11.26 -12.05
N GLY A 40 -5.65 -11.92 -11.32
CA GLY A 40 -6.09 -11.47 -10.00
C GLY A 40 -4.97 -11.45 -8.98
N LEU A 41 -4.13 -12.49 -8.93
CA LEU A 41 -2.95 -12.51 -8.06
C LEU A 41 -1.93 -11.44 -8.46
N LEU A 42 -1.68 -11.27 -9.76
CA LEU A 42 -0.80 -10.22 -10.25
C LEU A 42 -1.26 -8.83 -9.80
N ALA A 43 -2.55 -8.54 -9.96
CA ALA A 43 -3.15 -7.29 -9.54
C ALA A 43 -3.03 -7.07 -8.02
N CYS A 44 -3.26 -8.12 -7.21
CA CYS A 44 -3.08 -8.06 -5.75
C CYS A 44 -1.63 -7.77 -5.37
N ILE A 45 -0.65 -8.46 -5.96
CA ILE A 45 0.77 -8.24 -5.67
C ILE A 45 1.15 -6.78 -5.98
N VAL A 46 0.79 -6.28 -7.17
CA VAL A 46 1.08 -4.90 -7.57
C VAL A 46 0.44 -3.90 -6.63
N LEU A 47 -0.85 -4.08 -6.31
CA LEU A 47 -1.60 -3.20 -5.41
C LEU A 47 -1.01 -3.21 -4.01
N SER A 48 -0.70 -4.39 -3.46
CA SER A 48 -0.17 -4.52 -2.11
C SER A 48 1.24 -3.92 -1.99
N ILE A 49 2.11 -4.06 -2.99
CA ILE A 49 3.42 -3.39 -3.03
C ILE A 49 3.24 -1.87 -3.00
N LEU A 50 2.32 -1.34 -3.80
CA LEU A 50 2.03 0.10 -3.83
C LEU A 50 1.51 0.60 -2.48
N LEU A 51 0.51 -0.08 -1.91
CA LEU A 51 -0.08 0.29 -0.62
C LEU A 51 0.92 0.17 0.53
N ALA A 52 1.76 -0.88 0.55
CA ALA A 52 2.81 -1.05 1.54
C ALA A 52 3.78 0.14 1.54
N ASN A 53 4.20 0.59 0.36
CA ASN A 53 5.14 1.70 0.23
C ASN A 53 4.50 3.07 0.55
N LEU A 54 3.25 3.31 0.13
CA LEU A 54 2.53 4.55 0.44
C LEU A 54 2.16 4.67 1.93
N GLN A 55 1.85 3.54 2.58
CA GLN A 55 1.48 3.51 3.99
C GLN A 55 2.67 3.22 4.92
N GLY A 56 3.85 2.98 4.36
CA GLY A 56 5.09 2.80 5.11
C GLY A 56 5.37 3.89 6.14
N PRO A 57 5.23 5.19 5.79
CA PRO A 57 5.43 6.29 6.72
C PRO A 57 4.39 6.38 7.85
N LYS A 58 3.22 5.77 7.70
CA LYS A 58 2.15 5.80 8.70
C LYS A 58 2.47 4.82 9.83
N LEU A 59 2.95 5.38 10.93
CA LEU A 59 3.24 4.63 12.16
C LEU A 59 1.98 4.50 13.02
N THR A 60 1.81 3.34 13.62
CA THR A 60 0.74 3.03 14.56
C THR A 60 1.26 2.16 15.68
N VAL A 61 0.50 2.06 16.79
CA VAL A 61 0.85 1.19 17.92
C VAL A 61 -0.08 -0.02 17.91
N ILE A 62 0.49 -1.22 17.71
CA ILE A 62 -0.22 -2.49 17.66
C ILE A 62 0.48 -3.46 18.62
N PHE A 63 -0.29 -4.11 19.50
CA PHE A 63 0.24 -4.99 20.54
C PHE A 63 1.33 -4.32 21.38
N SER A 64 1.15 -3.03 21.71
CA SER A 64 2.11 -2.19 22.46
C SER A 64 3.45 -1.95 21.75
N MET A 65 3.57 -2.28 20.46
CA MET A 65 4.75 -2.03 19.66
C MET A 65 4.44 -1.01 18.56
N GLN A 66 5.35 -0.05 18.36
CA GLN A 66 5.25 0.86 17.24
C GLN A 66 5.60 0.13 15.94
N THR A 67 4.72 0.16 14.98
CA THR A 67 4.90 -0.49 13.68
C THR A 67 4.40 0.39 12.54
N SER A 68 4.92 0.14 11.34
CA SER A 68 4.42 0.76 10.11
C SER A 68 3.12 0.09 9.67
N LEU A 69 2.13 0.86 9.27
CA LEU A 69 0.88 0.32 8.75
C LEU A 69 1.08 -0.45 7.43
N GLY A 70 2.13 -0.12 6.67
CA GLY A 70 2.51 -0.85 5.46
C GLY A 70 2.76 -2.35 5.67
N VAL A 71 3.09 -2.77 6.90
CA VAL A 71 3.36 -4.18 7.26
C VAL A 71 2.16 -5.10 6.97
N ILE A 72 0.93 -4.61 7.08
CA ILE A 72 -0.28 -5.40 6.76
C ILE A 72 -0.20 -5.94 5.33
N PHE A 73 0.16 -5.08 4.39
CA PHE A 73 0.18 -5.41 2.95
C PHE A 73 1.33 -6.35 2.57
N TYR A 74 2.41 -6.41 3.36
CA TYR A 74 3.47 -7.41 3.14
C TYR A 74 2.94 -8.83 3.31
N SER A 75 2.01 -9.05 4.23
CA SER A 75 1.38 -10.37 4.41
C SER A 75 0.65 -10.82 3.15
N SER A 76 -0.08 -9.92 2.49
CA SER A 76 -0.73 -10.20 1.20
C SER A 76 0.25 -10.40 0.06
N ILE A 77 1.36 -9.64 0.02
CA ILE A 77 2.40 -9.83 -0.98
C ILE A 77 2.96 -11.25 -0.88
N PHE A 78 3.37 -11.68 0.32
CA PHE A 78 3.90 -13.03 0.53
C PHE A 78 2.86 -14.10 0.19
N PHE A 79 1.66 -13.98 0.70
CA PHE A 79 0.59 -14.93 0.42
C PHE A 79 0.26 -15.04 -1.07
N ALA A 80 0.13 -13.92 -1.78
CA ALA A 80 -0.16 -13.90 -3.20
C ALA A 80 1.01 -14.43 -4.05
N THR A 81 2.27 -14.14 -3.67
CA THR A 81 3.47 -14.64 -4.35
C THR A 81 3.66 -16.13 -4.12
N ASP A 82 3.40 -16.65 -2.92
CA ASP A 82 3.45 -18.08 -2.62
C ASP A 82 2.40 -18.83 -3.45
N LEU A 83 1.16 -18.34 -3.45
CA LEU A 83 0.07 -18.93 -4.21
C LEU A 83 0.35 -18.88 -5.73
N MET A 84 0.94 -17.77 -6.22
CA MET A 84 1.35 -17.65 -7.61
C MET A 84 2.49 -18.62 -7.94
N SER A 85 3.47 -18.75 -7.06
CA SER A 85 4.60 -19.67 -7.24
C SER A 85 4.16 -21.12 -7.29
N GLU A 86 3.24 -21.53 -6.40
CA GLU A 86 2.70 -22.89 -6.37
C GLU A 86 1.86 -23.24 -7.61
N LYS A 87 1.01 -22.30 -8.07
CA LYS A 87 0.05 -22.57 -9.14
C LYS A 87 0.60 -22.30 -10.53
N PHE A 88 1.49 -21.33 -10.68
CA PHE A 88 1.95 -20.84 -11.99
C PHE A 88 3.48 -20.87 -12.14
N GLY A 89 4.19 -21.20 -11.07
CA GLY A 89 5.65 -21.32 -11.06
C GLY A 89 6.38 -20.06 -10.60
N LYS A 90 7.59 -20.26 -10.07
CA LYS A 90 8.42 -19.22 -9.47
C LYS A 90 8.69 -18.03 -10.41
N LYS A 91 8.93 -18.30 -11.70
CA LYS A 91 9.20 -17.23 -12.68
C LYS A 91 8.06 -16.22 -12.79
N GLU A 92 6.82 -16.67 -12.66
CA GLU A 92 5.65 -15.79 -12.73
C GLU A 92 5.49 -14.98 -11.44
N ALA A 93 5.80 -15.59 -10.29
CA ALA A 93 5.81 -14.85 -9.01
C ALA A 93 6.90 -13.76 -9.01
N ASP A 94 8.13 -14.09 -9.39
CA ASP A 94 9.23 -13.12 -9.49
C ASP A 94 8.89 -11.98 -10.46
N ARG A 95 8.30 -12.32 -11.61
CA ARG A 95 7.85 -11.32 -12.59
C ARG A 95 6.77 -10.39 -12.02
N ALA A 96 5.80 -10.94 -11.27
CA ALA A 96 4.74 -10.16 -10.66
C ALA A 96 5.28 -9.15 -9.64
N VAL A 97 6.22 -9.56 -8.80
CA VAL A 97 6.87 -8.68 -7.82
C VAL A 97 7.69 -7.59 -8.52
N MET A 98 8.49 -7.94 -9.53
CA MET A 98 9.24 -6.94 -10.31
C MET A 98 8.32 -5.94 -11.02
N MET A 99 7.17 -6.39 -11.53
CA MET A 99 6.15 -5.49 -12.09
C MET A 99 5.60 -4.56 -11.02
N GLY A 100 5.32 -5.05 -9.82
CA GLY A 100 4.83 -4.23 -8.70
C GLY A 100 5.80 -3.11 -8.33
N PHE A 101 7.09 -3.41 -8.21
CA PHE A 101 8.11 -2.39 -7.95
C PHE A 101 8.26 -1.41 -9.12
N SER A 102 8.25 -1.89 -10.36
CA SER A 102 8.33 -1.02 -11.54
C SER A 102 7.17 -0.04 -11.61
N ILE A 103 5.96 -0.52 -11.37
CA ILE A 103 4.74 0.31 -11.32
C ILE A 103 4.82 1.33 -10.17
N SER A 104 5.33 0.93 -8.99
CA SER A 104 5.51 1.84 -7.86
C SER A 104 6.48 2.98 -8.20
N VAL A 105 7.57 2.69 -8.91
CA VAL A 105 8.52 3.72 -9.38
C VAL A 105 7.85 4.66 -10.40
N ILE A 106 7.07 4.12 -11.34
CA ILE A 106 6.35 4.92 -12.34
C ILE A 106 5.34 5.86 -11.65
N ILE A 107 4.56 5.33 -10.69
CA ILE A 107 3.58 6.12 -9.94
C ILE A 107 4.28 7.22 -9.14
N LEU A 108 5.38 6.89 -8.45
CA LEU A 108 6.17 7.88 -7.71
C LEU A 108 6.66 9.00 -8.63
N LEU A 109 7.18 8.65 -9.81
CA LEU A 109 7.66 9.62 -10.79
C LEU A 109 6.51 10.51 -11.30
N MET A 110 5.36 9.92 -11.65
CA MET A 110 4.19 10.68 -12.10
C MET A 110 3.63 11.61 -11.01
N LEU A 111 3.55 11.12 -9.77
CA LEU A 111 3.10 11.95 -8.65
C LEU A 111 4.12 13.06 -8.33
N SER A 112 5.42 12.79 -8.42
CA SER A 112 6.46 13.81 -8.24
C SER A 112 6.38 14.92 -9.31
N ILE A 113 6.11 14.55 -10.55
CA ILE A 113 5.85 15.53 -11.62
C ILE A 113 4.58 16.35 -11.31
N SER A 114 3.54 15.73 -10.75
CA SER A 114 2.31 16.44 -10.39
C SER A 114 2.52 17.52 -9.33
N LEU A 115 3.53 17.39 -8.46
CA LEU A 115 3.89 18.43 -7.49
C LEU A 115 4.47 19.71 -8.11
N LEU A 116 4.90 19.67 -9.38
CA LEU A 116 5.33 20.88 -10.11
C LEU A 116 4.14 21.79 -10.47
N PHE A 117 2.91 21.26 -10.45
CA PHE A 117 1.71 22.07 -10.62
C PHE A 117 1.37 22.76 -9.31
N LEU A 118 1.34 24.08 -9.32
CA LEU A 118 1.02 24.88 -8.15
C LEU A 118 -0.45 24.72 -7.76
N PRO A 119 -0.77 24.83 -6.44
CA PRO A 119 -2.15 24.83 -5.97
C PRO A 119 -2.96 25.97 -6.62
N SER A 120 -4.23 25.71 -6.90
CA SER A 120 -5.11 26.73 -7.47
C SER A 120 -5.31 27.90 -6.50
N ILE A 121 -5.18 29.12 -7.03
CA ILE A 121 -5.52 30.37 -6.31
C ILE A 121 -7.00 30.76 -6.49
N GLN A 122 -7.73 30.02 -7.31
CA GLN A 122 -9.18 30.23 -7.55
C GLN A 122 -10.00 29.27 -6.69
N GLY A 123 -11.10 29.75 -6.13
CA GLY A 123 -11.98 28.96 -5.28
C GLY A 123 -11.47 28.78 -3.84
N ASN A 124 -11.54 27.57 -3.31
CA ASN A 124 -11.09 27.28 -1.96
C ASN A 124 -9.57 27.07 -1.90
N GLN A 125 -8.83 28.16 -1.73
CA GLN A 125 -7.37 28.17 -1.66
C GLN A 125 -6.82 27.28 -0.53
N THR A 126 -7.47 27.31 0.63
CA THR A 126 -7.06 26.53 1.82
C THR A 126 -7.06 25.06 1.49
N PHE A 127 -8.17 24.55 0.95
CA PHE A 127 -8.29 23.13 0.57
C PHE A 127 -7.24 22.71 -0.48
N SER A 128 -7.05 23.54 -1.52
CA SER A 128 -6.07 23.26 -2.58
C SER A 128 -4.64 23.18 -2.02
N THR A 129 -4.29 24.06 -1.10
CA THR A 129 -2.98 24.11 -0.46
C THR A 129 -2.79 22.92 0.49
N GLU A 130 -3.80 22.58 1.28
CA GLU A 130 -3.75 21.41 2.19
C GLU A 130 -3.57 20.11 1.44
N VAL A 131 -4.30 19.90 0.34
CA VAL A 131 -4.13 18.72 -0.51
C VAL A 131 -2.73 18.66 -1.10
N HIS A 132 -2.23 19.76 -1.64
CA HIS A 132 -0.86 19.81 -2.19
C HIS A 132 0.17 19.46 -1.10
N GLN A 133 0.05 20.04 0.09
CA GLN A 133 0.96 19.77 1.21
C GLN A 133 0.91 18.29 1.67
N ALA A 134 -0.27 17.68 1.68
CA ALA A 134 -0.42 16.26 2.00
C ALA A 134 0.34 15.37 0.98
N PHE A 135 0.24 15.67 -0.30
CA PHE A 135 1.01 14.96 -1.34
C PHE A 135 2.52 15.16 -1.18
N VAL A 136 2.98 16.38 -0.92
CA VAL A 136 4.39 16.67 -0.63
C VAL A 136 4.89 15.82 0.51
N THR A 137 4.16 15.78 1.62
CA THR A 137 4.54 15.02 2.82
C THR A 137 4.64 13.52 2.54
N ILE A 138 3.64 12.93 1.83
CA ILE A 138 3.64 11.51 1.50
C ILE A 138 4.82 11.17 0.57
N LEU A 139 5.04 11.99 -0.46
CA LEU A 139 6.05 11.72 -1.48
C LEU A 139 7.48 11.95 -1.00
N ASP A 140 7.70 12.75 0.04
CA ASP A 140 9.03 12.94 0.64
C ASP A 140 9.57 11.64 1.27
N PHE A 141 8.71 10.82 1.84
CA PHE A 141 9.07 9.57 2.50
C PHE A 141 9.00 8.32 1.59
N THR A 142 8.08 8.30 0.64
CA THR A 142 7.78 7.12 -0.19
C THR A 142 8.99 6.55 -0.95
N PRO A 143 9.92 7.34 -1.53
CA PRO A 143 11.09 6.81 -2.25
C PRO A 143 11.98 5.94 -1.37
N ARG A 144 12.16 6.30 -0.10
CA ARG A 144 12.99 5.54 0.86
C ARG A 144 12.40 4.17 1.14
N PHE A 145 11.07 4.08 1.24
CA PHE A 145 10.36 2.81 1.45
C PHE A 145 10.42 1.92 0.21
N ILE A 146 10.25 2.47 -0.99
CA ILE A 146 10.36 1.70 -2.24
C ILE A 146 11.77 1.13 -2.40
N ILE A 147 12.82 1.92 -2.20
CA ILE A 147 14.19 1.48 -2.30
C ILE A 147 14.48 0.41 -1.23
N GLY A 148 14.11 0.67 0.02
CA GLY A 148 14.33 -0.26 1.13
C GLY A 148 13.65 -1.61 0.94
N SER A 149 12.39 -1.61 0.49
CA SER A 149 11.64 -2.85 0.23
C SER A 149 12.15 -3.60 -0.99
N LEU A 150 12.60 -2.92 -2.04
CA LEU A 150 13.24 -3.56 -3.18
C LEU A 150 14.54 -4.25 -2.79
N PHE A 151 15.41 -3.58 -2.01
CA PHE A 151 16.62 -4.20 -1.49
C PHE A 151 16.31 -5.41 -0.61
N SER A 152 15.34 -5.31 0.28
CA SER A 152 14.92 -6.43 1.13
C SER A 152 14.40 -7.64 0.33
N TYR A 153 13.80 -7.41 -0.82
CA TYR A 153 13.32 -8.48 -1.69
C TYR A 153 14.44 -9.15 -2.50
N LEU A 154 15.47 -8.39 -2.90
CA LEU A 154 16.57 -8.90 -3.73
C LEU A 154 17.64 -9.68 -2.95
N ILE A 155 17.69 -9.55 -1.62
CA ILE A 155 18.59 -10.28 -0.72
C ILE A 155 17.96 -11.61 -0.29
#